data_00471d02623a1388fce8a30d9617d769
#
_entry.id   00471d02623a1388fce8a30d9617d769
#
_cell.length_a   1.000
_cell.length_b   1.000
_cell.length_c   1.000
_cell.angle_alpha   90.00
_cell.angle_beta   90.00
_cell.angle_gamma   90.00
#
_symmetry.space_group_name_H-M   'P 1'
#
loop_
_entity.id
_entity.type
_entity.pdbx_description
1 polymer ?
#
loop_
_entity_poly.entity_id
_entity_poly.type
_entity_poly.pdbx_seq_one_letter_code
_entity_poly.pdbx_strand_id
1 'polypeptide(L)'
;MAAGTMLLTTITSCEKNFYDEEQYRKEVYIVSGDENIFGQEYAFGKESVGYISIYVAGTTAIEEDVDVELELYPQALRSYNQRIYGENYANYVQQLAPENYVIENWRVTISKNNPKPYVMLPIKVNVSNLIDGEEYYIPLRIKSVSNYMISPTRRVVLFRIYVKNDYATSKSNSYYNMAGLEQIYSESNGVFTPDAPGTGMNSTKLLKPSGETSVRMMPGSLVSANEVDERNKNIVLTVHPDEIVDVPVLNEGIPTGQYLKRQKVTVASWDYSSSSVVVADVEGEQSYYDQETQTFTINYRYRLSTEKKWHFMYEVLSPLKQ
;
A
#
# COMPACT_ATOMS: atom_id res chain seq x y z
N MET A 1 -31.93 82.24 -27.41
CA MET A 1 -31.23 81.47 -26.39
C MET A 1 -32.07 80.22 -26.02
N ALA A 2 -31.71 79.11 -26.55
CA ALA A 2 -32.41 77.86 -26.25
C ALA A 2 -31.56 77.02 -25.29
N ALA A 3 -32.07 76.80 -24.05
CA ALA A 3 -31.41 76.02 -23.08
C ALA A 3 -31.77 74.54 -23.31
N GLY A 4 -30.78 73.75 -23.69
CA GLY A 4 -30.93 72.31 -23.81
C GLY A 4 -30.74 71.61 -22.43
N THR A 5 -31.77 71.01 -21.98
CA THR A 5 -31.73 70.14 -20.73
C THR A 5 -31.19 68.78 -21.13
N MET A 6 -30.01 68.48 -20.64
CA MET A 6 -29.36 67.15 -20.82
C MET A 6 -29.86 66.21 -19.73
N LEU A 7 -30.66 65.22 -20.14
CA LEU A 7 -31.17 64.16 -19.25
C LEU A 7 -30.08 63.13 -19.06
N LEU A 8 -29.43 63.08 -17.86
CA LEU A 8 -28.54 61.98 -17.49
C LEU A 8 -29.37 60.77 -17.06
N THR A 9 -29.43 59.77 -17.90
CA THR A 9 -29.94 58.45 -17.52
C THR A 9 -28.81 57.65 -16.83
N THR A 10 -28.89 57.52 -15.54
CA THR A 10 -28.04 56.58 -14.78
C THR A 10 -28.53 55.18 -15.07
N ILE A 11 -27.74 54.44 -15.85
CA ILE A 11 -27.94 52.98 -16.01
C ILE A 11 -27.36 52.35 -14.76
N THR A 12 -28.21 51.99 -13.77
CA THR A 12 -27.86 51.09 -12.70
C THR A 12 -27.81 49.70 -13.28
N SER A 13 -26.67 49.25 -13.76
CA SER A 13 -26.39 47.83 -14.02
C SER A 13 -26.36 47.13 -12.67
N CYS A 14 -27.44 46.49 -12.29
CA CYS A 14 -27.39 45.45 -11.31
C CYS A 14 -26.65 44.25 -11.95
N GLU A 15 -25.34 44.23 -11.86
CA GLU A 15 -24.58 43.02 -12.12
C GLU A 15 -24.95 42.02 -11.02
N LYS A 16 -25.98 41.19 -11.27
CA LYS A 16 -26.17 39.97 -10.53
C LYS A 16 -24.88 39.17 -10.70
N ASN A 17 -24.20 38.94 -9.58
CA ASN A 17 -22.96 38.18 -9.63
C ASN A 17 -23.36 36.75 -10.01
N PHE A 18 -22.96 36.28 -11.17
CA PHE A 18 -23.33 34.99 -11.72
C PHE A 18 -23.02 33.84 -10.75
N TYR A 19 -22.08 34.06 -9.82
CA TYR A 19 -21.68 33.10 -8.79
C TYR A 19 -22.59 33.05 -7.56
N ASP A 20 -23.53 33.97 -7.42
CA ASP A 20 -24.47 34.01 -6.27
C ASP A 20 -25.72 33.13 -6.50
N GLU A 21 -25.87 32.58 -7.73
CA GLU A 21 -26.95 31.68 -8.07
C GLU A 21 -26.41 30.24 -8.26
N GLU A 22 -27.23 29.26 -7.89
CA GLU A 22 -26.90 27.84 -8.10
C GLU A 22 -26.85 27.53 -9.59
N GLN A 23 -25.67 27.17 -10.09
CA GLN A 23 -25.40 26.89 -11.50
C GLN A 23 -25.61 25.41 -11.84
N TYR A 24 -25.51 24.54 -10.85
CA TYR A 24 -25.52 23.10 -11.02
C TYR A 24 -26.47 22.48 -10.00
N ARG A 25 -27.01 21.34 -10.37
CA ARG A 25 -27.82 20.54 -9.44
C ARG A 25 -26.95 20.08 -8.28
N LYS A 26 -27.38 20.35 -7.04
CA LYS A 26 -26.68 19.84 -5.86
C LYS A 26 -26.76 18.32 -5.79
N GLU A 27 -25.62 17.68 -5.74
CA GLU A 27 -25.47 16.22 -5.68
C GLU A 27 -24.61 15.79 -4.52
N VAL A 28 -25.06 14.75 -3.79
CA VAL A 28 -24.29 14.09 -2.74
C VAL A 28 -23.49 12.96 -3.35
N TYR A 29 -22.18 12.92 -3.08
CA TYR A 29 -21.29 11.92 -3.62
C TYR A 29 -20.18 11.53 -2.65
N ILE A 30 -19.55 10.36 -2.88
CA ILE A 30 -18.36 9.92 -2.18
C ILE A 30 -17.14 10.36 -2.99
N VAL A 31 -16.17 11.00 -2.32
CA VAL A 31 -14.92 11.42 -2.97
C VAL A 31 -14.08 10.19 -3.25
N SER A 32 -13.78 9.96 -4.52
CA SER A 32 -12.98 8.83 -4.99
C SER A 32 -12.22 9.20 -6.25
N GLY A 33 -11.22 8.41 -6.60
CA GLY A 33 -10.50 8.50 -7.86
C GLY A 33 -11.18 7.76 -9.00
N ASP A 34 -10.39 7.36 -9.97
CA ASP A 34 -10.84 6.54 -11.09
C ASP A 34 -11.42 5.22 -10.58
N GLU A 35 -12.36 4.66 -11.33
CA GLU A 35 -13.08 3.41 -11.00
C GLU A 35 -13.80 3.45 -9.65
N ASN A 36 -14.06 4.65 -9.11
CA ASN A 36 -14.58 4.86 -7.76
C ASN A 36 -13.71 4.22 -6.66
N ILE A 37 -12.41 4.10 -6.89
CA ILE A 37 -11.47 3.59 -5.90
C ILE A 37 -10.93 4.75 -5.05
N PHE A 38 -10.92 4.55 -3.74
CA PHE A 38 -10.23 5.40 -2.78
C PHE A 38 -9.57 4.51 -1.75
N GLY A 39 -8.27 4.70 -1.49
CA GLY A 39 -7.54 3.82 -0.59
C GLY A 39 -6.74 4.57 0.46
N GLN A 40 -6.55 3.91 1.59
CA GLN A 40 -5.72 4.40 2.69
C GLN A 40 -4.78 3.34 3.21
N GLU A 41 -3.68 3.80 3.85
CA GLU A 41 -2.66 2.94 4.42
C GLU A 41 -2.92 2.66 5.89
N TYR A 42 -2.76 1.38 6.25
CA TYR A 42 -2.89 0.87 7.60
C TYR A 42 -1.59 0.19 8.01
N ALA A 43 -1.06 0.55 9.19
CA ALA A 43 0.15 -0.06 9.70
C ALA A 43 -0.17 -1.41 10.35
N PHE A 44 0.68 -2.42 10.10
CA PHE A 44 0.63 -3.66 10.83
C PHE A 44 0.85 -3.43 12.34
N GLY A 45 0.27 -4.28 13.18
CA GLY A 45 0.44 -4.23 14.63
C GLY A 45 -0.22 -3.04 15.34
N LYS A 46 -0.88 -2.13 14.60
CA LYS A 46 -1.53 -0.94 15.16
C LYS A 46 -2.97 -0.82 14.67
N GLU A 47 -3.89 -0.55 15.59
CA GLU A 47 -5.23 -0.13 15.19
C GLU A 47 -5.14 1.23 14.50
N SER A 48 -5.67 1.32 13.30
CA SER A 48 -5.60 2.54 12.49
C SER A 48 -6.99 2.92 12.00
N VAL A 49 -7.25 4.24 11.91
CA VAL A 49 -8.52 4.79 11.44
C VAL A 49 -8.30 5.46 10.09
N GLY A 50 -9.04 5.01 9.10
CA GLY A 50 -9.14 5.65 7.80
C GLY A 50 -10.46 6.42 7.67
N TYR A 51 -10.56 7.24 6.61
CA TYR A 51 -11.71 8.09 6.40
C TYR A 51 -12.12 8.08 4.93
N ILE A 52 -13.42 8.05 4.68
CA ILE A 52 -13.97 8.43 3.38
C ILE A 52 -14.70 9.78 3.51
N SER A 53 -14.57 10.63 2.50
CA SER A 53 -15.22 11.94 2.48
C SER A 53 -16.49 11.86 1.65
N ILE A 54 -17.59 12.38 2.21
CA ILE A 54 -18.88 12.52 1.54
C ILE A 54 -19.14 14.01 1.40
N TYR A 55 -19.43 14.44 0.18
CA TYR A 55 -19.49 15.84 -0.20
C TYR A 55 -20.82 16.16 -0.88
N VAL A 56 -21.27 17.40 -0.73
CA VAL A 56 -22.36 17.97 -1.55
C VAL A 56 -21.76 18.92 -2.58
N ALA A 57 -21.86 18.57 -3.86
CA ALA A 57 -21.49 19.47 -4.95
C ALA A 57 -22.57 20.53 -5.18
N GLY A 58 -22.17 21.70 -5.65
CA GLY A 58 -23.02 22.84 -5.98
C GLY A 58 -22.22 24.12 -6.03
N THR A 59 -22.77 25.17 -6.59
CA THR A 59 -22.13 26.50 -6.65
C THR A 59 -22.33 27.28 -5.35
N THR A 60 -23.53 27.14 -4.75
CA THR A 60 -23.90 27.85 -3.52
C THR A 60 -23.80 26.93 -2.29
N ALA A 61 -23.78 27.52 -1.10
CA ALA A 61 -23.83 26.79 0.15
C ALA A 61 -25.08 25.89 0.24
N ILE A 62 -25.01 24.85 1.05
CA ILE A 62 -26.19 24.05 1.38
C ILE A 62 -27.10 24.80 2.36
N GLU A 63 -28.39 24.68 2.17
CA GLU A 63 -29.37 25.46 2.94
C GLU A 63 -29.87 24.71 4.18
N GLU A 64 -29.76 23.39 4.17
CA GLU A 64 -30.18 22.48 5.21
C GLU A 64 -29.10 21.45 5.52
N ASP A 65 -29.15 20.88 6.72
CA ASP A 65 -28.33 19.72 7.04
C ASP A 65 -28.72 18.53 6.19
N VAL A 66 -27.73 17.75 5.73
CA VAL A 66 -27.93 16.59 4.86
C VAL A 66 -27.52 15.33 5.59
N ASP A 67 -28.50 14.52 5.97
CA ASP A 67 -28.26 13.19 6.49
C ASP A 67 -27.96 12.24 5.33
N VAL A 68 -26.88 11.49 5.47
CA VAL A 68 -26.44 10.50 4.48
C VAL A 68 -26.35 9.14 5.15
N GLU A 69 -27.12 8.17 4.65
CA GLU A 69 -27.06 6.78 5.07
C GLU A 69 -26.23 5.97 4.08
N LEU A 70 -25.26 5.21 4.60
CA LEU A 70 -24.42 4.33 3.80
C LEU A 70 -24.77 2.86 4.06
N GLU A 71 -24.35 2.00 3.14
CA GLU A 71 -24.47 0.55 3.30
C GLU A 71 -23.32 -0.16 2.57
N LEU A 72 -23.06 -1.41 2.93
CA LEU A 72 -22.22 -2.31 2.14
C LEU A 72 -22.87 -2.60 0.80
N TYR A 73 -22.05 -2.61 -0.26
CA TYR A 73 -22.50 -2.90 -1.61
C TYR A 73 -21.56 -3.88 -2.34
N PRO A 74 -21.55 -5.18 -1.94
CA PRO A 74 -20.65 -6.19 -2.50
C PRO A 74 -20.76 -6.37 -4.01
N GLN A 75 -21.92 -6.01 -4.60
CA GLN A 75 -22.11 -6.09 -6.06
C GLN A 75 -21.10 -5.21 -6.82
N ALA A 76 -20.71 -4.05 -6.25
CA ALA A 76 -19.72 -3.19 -6.90
C ALA A 76 -18.37 -3.89 -7.05
N LEU A 77 -17.91 -4.60 -6.01
CA LEU A 77 -16.66 -5.34 -6.05
C LEU A 77 -16.73 -6.52 -7.03
N ARG A 78 -17.85 -7.26 -7.05
CA ARG A 78 -18.05 -8.33 -8.04
C ARG A 78 -18.00 -7.80 -9.48
N SER A 79 -18.67 -6.68 -9.74
CA SER A 79 -18.64 -6.04 -11.07
C SER A 79 -17.26 -5.54 -11.45
N TYR A 80 -16.50 -4.98 -10.49
CA TYR A 80 -15.12 -4.58 -10.67
C TYR A 80 -14.25 -5.76 -11.05
N ASN A 81 -14.27 -6.83 -10.25
CA ASN A 81 -13.48 -8.04 -10.50
C ASN A 81 -13.77 -8.65 -11.88
N GLN A 82 -15.05 -8.79 -12.23
CA GLN A 82 -15.42 -9.35 -13.52
C GLN A 82 -14.96 -8.47 -14.69
N ARG A 83 -15.02 -7.14 -14.55
CA ARG A 83 -14.62 -6.21 -15.59
C ARG A 83 -13.09 -6.16 -15.77
N ILE A 84 -12.32 -6.21 -14.67
CA ILE A 84 -10.87 -6.07 -14.71
C ILE A 84 -10.19 -7.41 -15.03
N TYR A 85 -10.65 -8.49 -14.40
CA TYR A 85 -9.99 -9.79 -14.44
C TYR A 85 -10.73 -10.85 -15.26
N GLY A 86 -11.97 -10.57 -15.69
CA GLY A 86 -12.78 -11.52 -16.48
C GLY A 86 -12.99 -12.83 -15.76
N GLU A 87 -12.53 -13.94 -16.38
CA GLU A 87 -12.61 -15.30 -15.82
C GLU A 87 -11.35 -15.69 -15.02
N ASN A 88 -10.40 -14.78 -14.86
CA ASN A 88 -9.20 -15.04 -14.06
C ASN A 88 -9.48 -14.85 -12.57
N TYR A 89 -10.23 -15.78 -11.98
CA TYR A 89 -10.69 -15.75 -10.59
C TYR A 89 -9.53 -15.72 -9.57
N ALA A 90 -8.35 -16.22 -9.94
CA ALA A 90 -7.17 -16.22 -9.07
C ALA A 90 -6.65 -14.80 -8.78
N ASN A 91 -6.97 -13.83 -9.64
CA ASN A 91 -6.56 -12.44 -9.47
C ASN A 91 -7.67 -11.56 -8.88
N TYR A 92 -8.80 -12.14 -8.49
CA TYR A 92 -9.89 -11.37 -7.90
C TYR A 92 -9.47 -10.76 -6.57
N VAL A 93 -9.63 -9.45 -6.48
CA VAL A 93 -9.45 -8.74 -5.21
C VAL A 93 -10.57 -9.10 -4.24
N GLN A 94 -10.26 -9.12 -2.95
CA GLN A 94 -11.10 -9.66 -1.91
C GLN A 94 -11.91 -8.58 -1.19
N GLN A 95 -13.11 -8.92 -0.77
CA GLN A 95 -13.83 -8.08 0.18
C GLN A 95 -13.23 -8.29 1.57
N LEU A 96 -12.88 -7.20 2.27
CA LEU A 96 -12.42 -7.28 3.65
C LEU A 96 -13.52 -7.89 4.52
N ALA A 97 -13.16 -8.91 5.30
CA ALA A 97 -14.08 -9.59 6.18
C ALA A 97 -14.58 -8.66 7.30
N PRO A 98 -15.85 -8.76 7.71
CA PRO A 98 -16.47 -7.83 8.69
C PRO A 98 -15.74 -7.76 10.02
N GLU A 99 -15.09 -8.82 10.46
CA GLU A 99 -14.31 -8.88 11.70
C GLU A 99 -13.03 -8.03 11.66
N ASN A 100 -12.58 -7.63 10.47
CA ASN A 100 -11.36 -6.85 10.28
C ASN A 100 -11.60 -5.34 10.17
N TYR A 101 -12.85 -4.87 10.28
CA TYR A 101 -13.13 -3.43 10.30
C TYR A 101 -14.37 -3.08 11.13
N VAL A 102 -14.43 -1.81 11.56
CA VAL A 102 -15.58 -1.25 12.27
C VAL A 102 -15.97 0.09 11.64
N ILE A 103 -17.24 0.22 11.29
CA ILE A 103 -17.92 1.47 10.94
C ILE A 103 -18.96 1.69 12.02
N GLU A 104 -18.69 2.58 12.99
CA GLU A 104 -19.56 2.77 14.15
C GLU A 104 -20.91 3.37 13.77
N ASN A 105 -20.91 4.32 12.83
CA ASN A 105 -22.11 5.02 12.39
C ASN A 105 -22.25 4.95 10.87
N TRP A 106 -23.26 4.25 10.41
CA TRP A 106 -23.61 4.17 9.00
C TRP A 106 -24.43 5.38 8.49
N ARG A 107 -24.78 6.29 9.39
CA ARG A 107 -25.44 7.57 9.08
C ARG A 107 -24.56 8.72 9.57
N VAL A 108 -24.30 9.66 8.67
CA VAL A 108 -23.50 10.87 8.94
C VAL A 108 -24.28 12.09 8.45
N THR A 109 -24.04 13.25 9.07
CA THR A 109 -24.72 14.50 8.74
C THR A 109 -23.73 15.52 8.22
N ILE A 110 -23.97 16.08 7.03
CA ILE A 110 -23.25 17.22 6.48
C ILE A 110 -23.98 18.46 6.98
N SER A 111 -23.36 19.23 7.88
CA SER A 111 -23.98 20.41 8.46
C SER A 111 -23.92 21.60 7.52
N LYS A 112 -25.03 22.32 7.38
CA LYS A 112 -25.14 23.61 6.66
C LYS A 112 -24.25 24.70 7.25
N ASN A 113 -23.89 24.58 8.53
CA ASN A 113 -23.04 25.53 9.22
C ASN A 113 -21.54 25.26 8.97
N ASN A 114 -21.22 24.15 8.31
CA ASN A 114 -19.84 23.84 7.95
C ASN A 114 -19.42 24.68 6.72
N PRO A 115 -18.31 25.44 6.79
CA PRO A 115 -17.85 26.25 5.67
C PRO A 115 -17.54 25.44 4.39
N LYS A 116 -17.30 24.13 4.56
CA LYS A 116 -17.14 23.18 3.45
C LYS A 116 -18.20 22.08 3.58
N PRO A 117 -19.04 21.86 2.55
CA PRO A 117 -20.18 20.95 2.64
C PRO A 117 -19.74 19.47 2.51
N TYR A 118 -18.97 18.98 3.49
CA TYR A 118 -18.56 17.58 3.54
C TYR A 118 -18.54 17.04 4.98
N VAL A 119 -18.53 15.73 5.07
CA VAL A 119 -18.33 14.97 6.31
C VAL A 119 -17.38 13.83 6.06
N MET A 120 -16.62 13.43 7.08
CA MET A 120 -15.75 12.26 7.05
C MET A 120 -16.40 11.09 7.80
N LEU A 121 -16.50 9.94 7.15
CA LEU A 121 -16.89 8.68 7.80
C LEU A 121 -15.63 7.96 8.25
N PRO A 122 -15.41 7.75 9.55
CA PRO A 122 -14.27 6.98 10.06
C PRO A 122 -14.49 5.48 9.85
N ILE A 123 -13.43 4.78 9.45
CA ILE A 123 -13.38 3.33 9.27
C ILE A 123 -12.16 2.83 10.02
N LYS A 124 -12.35 2.11 11.11
CA LYS A 124 -11.28 1.43 11.84
C LYS A 124 -10.98 0.12 11.13
N VAL A 125 -9.71 -0.17 10.88
CA VAL A 125 -9.29 -1.40 10.21
C VAL A 125 -8.18 -2.08 11.00
N ASN A 126 -8.31 -3.39 11.16
CA ASN A 126 -7.26 -4.27 11.66
C ASN A 126 -6.70 -5.10 10.50
N VAL A 127 -5.42 -4.92 10.22
CA VAL A 127 -4.74 -5.60 9.11
C VAL A 127 -3.90 -6.80 9.54
N SER A 128 -3.85 -7.12 10.84
CA SER A 128 -2.94 -8.14 11.40
C SER A 128 -3.22 -9.57 10.88
N ASN A 129 -4.46 -9.84 10.48
CA ASN A 129 -4.90 -11.16 10.02
C ASN A 129 -5.13 -11.24 8.51
N LEU A 130 -4.66 -10.25 7.76
CA LEU A 130 -4.81 -10.28 6.31
C LEU A 130 -3.84 -11.29 5.68
N ILE A 131 -4.30 -11.97 4.64
CA ILE A 131 -3.46 -12.87 3.85
C ILE A 131 -2.50 -12.00 3.04
N ASP A 132 -1.21 -12.24 3.22
CA ASP A 132 -0.19 -11.53 2.46
C ASP A 132 -0.30 -11.85 0.95
N GLY A 133 -0.16 -10.80 0.15
CA GLY A 133 -0.28 -10.89 -1.30
C GLY A 133 -1.70 -10.73 -1.85
N GLU A 134 -2.73 -10.68 -0.99
CA GLU A 134 -4.10 -10.38 -1.40
C GLU A 134 -4.40 -8.88 -1.30
N GLU A 135 -5.27 -8.40 -2.17
CA GLU A 135 -5.78 -7.03 -2.12
C GLU A 135 -7.19 -7.00 -1.53
N TYR A 136 -7.42 -6.11 -0.56
CA TYR A 136 -8.68 -6.02 0.17
C TYR A 136 -9.39 -4.71 -0.04
N TYR A 137 -10.73 -4.80 -0.17
CA TYR A 137 -11.63 -3.66 -0.38
C TYR A 137 -12.85 -3.74 0.54
N ILE A 138 -13.36 -2.58 0.96
CA ILE A 138 -14.69 -2.43 1.56
C ILE A 138 -15.56 -1.72 0.52
N PRO A 139 -16.51 -2.42 -0.12
CA PRO A 139 -17.42 -1.82 -1.10
C PRO A 139 -18.57 -1.12 -0.38
N LEU A 140 -18.65 0.21 -0.51
CA LEU A 140 -19.65 1.04 0.14
C LEU A 140 -20.46 1.80 -0.90
N ARG A 141 -21.72 2.13 -0.57
CA ARG A 141 -22.53 3.07 -1.35
C ARG A 141 -23.37 3.97 -0.46
N ILE A 142 -23.75 5.11 -1.00
CA ILE A 142 -24.83 5.93 -0.45
C ILE A 142 -26.15 5.20 -0.72
N LYS A 143 -26.84 4.85 0.35
CA LYS A 143 -28.16 4.22 0.33
C LYS A 143 -29.25 5.27 0.14
N SER A 144 -29.24 6.31 0.98
CA SER A 144 -30.20 7.39 0.96
C SER A 144 -29.62 8.70 1.47
N VAL A 145 -30.25 9.79 1.12
CA VAL A 145 -29.97 11.16 1.59
C VAL A 145 -31.27 11.84 1.98
N SER A 146 -31.23 12.75 2.99
CA SER A 146 -32.41 13.50 3.42
C SER A 146 -32.78 14.62 2.45
N ASN A 147 -31.80 15.18 1.75
CA ASN A 147 -31.96 16.28 0.81
C ASN A 147 -30.98 16.16 -0.37
N TYR A 148 -31.29 16.83 -1.48
CA TYR A 148 -30.56 16.82 -2.75
C TYR A 148 -30.61 15.45 -3.47
N MET A 149 -29.80 15.30 -4.51
CA MET A 149 -29.73 14.06 -5.27
C MET A 149 -28.48 13.27 -4.92
N ILE A 150 -28.59 11.96 -5.01
CA ILE A 150 -27.40 11.11 -4.97
C ILE A 150 -26.76 11.13 -6.37
N SER A 151 -25.47 11.40 -6.46
CA SER A 151 -24.76 11.36 -7.73
C SER A 151 -24.84 9.97 -8.37
N PRO A 152 -25.27 9.87 -9.64
CA PRO A 152 -25.43 8.58 -10.31
C PRO A 152 -24.09 7.86 -10.54
N THR A 153 -23.00 8.62 -10.67
CA THR A 153 -21.67 8.08 -11.02
C THR A 153 -20.75 7.90 -9.82
N ARG A 154 -20.96 8.66 -8.72
CA ARG A 154 -20.06 8.67 -7.54
C ARG A 154 -20.79 8.30 -6.24
N ARG A 155 -21.86 7.51 -6.35
CA ARG A 155 -22.58 7.00 -5.18
C ARG A 155 -21.91 5.79 -4.52
N VAL A 156 -20.94 5.17 -5.19
CA VAL A 156 -20.23 3.96 -4.78
C VAL A 156 -18.76 4.28 -4.56
N VAL A 157 -18.14 3.63 -3.60
CA VAL A 157 -16.69 3.62 -3.43
C VAL A 157 -16.22 2.19 -3.15
N LEU A 158 -15.14 1.81 -3.80
CA LEU A 158 -14.33 0.65 -3.47
C LEU A 158 -13.18 1.15 -2.57
N PHE A 159 -13.37 1.06 -1.25
CA PHE A 159 -12.38 1.54 -0.29
C PHE A 159 -11.26 0.51 -0.16
N ARG A 160 -10.12 0.80 -0.77
CA ARG A 160 -8.95 -0.08 -0.83
C ARG A 160 -8.11 0.01 0.42
N ILE A 161 -7.73 -1.13 0.95
CA ILE A 161 -6.86 -1.26 2.11
C ILE A 161 -5.43 -1.45 1.63
N TYR A 162 -4.58 -0.45 1.88
CA TYR A 162 -3.14 -0.59 1.72
C TYR A 162 -2.51 -0.91 3.06
N VAL A 163 -1.52 -1.78 3.05
CA VAL A 163 -0.78 -2.15 4.26
C VAL A 163 0.64 -1.60 4.22
N LYS A 164 1.19 -1.28 5.39
CA LYS A 164 2.57 -0.85 5.54
C LYS A 164 3.18 -1.32 6.86
N ASN A 165 4.51 -1.34 6.87
CA ASN A 165 5.35 -1.45 8.06
C ASN A 165 6.48 -0.42 7.97
N ASP A 166 7.48 -0.53 8.84
CA ASP A 166 8.60 0.42 8.87
C ASP A 166 9.55 0.29 7.66
N TYR A 167 9.39 -0.76 6.85
CA TYR A 167 10.31 -1.10 5.75
C TYR A 167 9.66 -0.91 4.37
N ALA A 168 8.36 -1.08 4.24
CA ALA A 168 7.68 -1.07 2.94
C ALA A 168 6.20 -0.70 3.05
N THR A 169 5.61 -0.30 1.91
CA THR A 169 4.18 -0.04 1.76
C THR A 169 3.63 -0.72 0.50
N SER A 170 2.37 -1.16 0.56
CA SER A 170 1.64 -1.66 -0.61
C SER A 170 0.98 -0.55 -1.45
N LYS A 171 1.01 0.71 -0.99
CA LYS A 171 0.42 1.85 -1.70
C LYS A 171 1.29 2.34 -2.85
N SER A 172 2.59 2.23 -2.68
CA SER A 172 3.59 2.58 -3.68
C SER A 172 4.71 1.55 -3.68
N ASN A 173 5.56 1.60 -4.70
CA ASN A 173 6.70 0.69 -4.77
C ASN A 173 7.78 1.12 -3.77
N SER A 174 8.17 0.22 -2.88
CA SER A 174 9.27 0.41 -1.93
C SER A 174 10.55 -0.18 -2.52
N TYR A 175 11.26 0.63 -3.29
CA TYR A 175 12.50 0.21 -3.94
C TYR A 175 13.72 0.37 -3.03
N TYR A 176 14.61 -0.61 -3.13
CA TYR A 176 15.91 -0.64 -2.46
C TYR A 176 17.01 -0.87 -3.50
N ASN A 177 18.10 -0.13 -3.37
CA ASN A 177 19.34 -0.47 -4.08
C ASN A 177 19.94 -1.72 -3.44
N MET A 178 20.20 -2.73 -4.24
CA MET A 178 20.92 -3.92 -3.84
C MET A 178 22.32 -3.90 -4.42
N ALA A 179 23.30 -4.02 -3.54
CA ALA A 179 24.69 -4.33 -3.88
C ALA A 179 25.07 -5.62 -3.20
N GLY A 180 25.81 -6.50 -3.87
CA GLY A 180 26.12 -7.78 -3.26
C GLY A 180 27.00 -8.68 -4.09
N LEU A 181 27.12 -9.91 -3.62
CA LEU A 181 27.89 -11.00 -4.26
C LEU A 181 26.98 -12.23 -4.36
N GLU A 182 26.96 -12.84 -5.53
CA GLU A 182 26.38 -14.15 -5.75
C GLU A 182 27.50 -15.17 -6.00
N GLN A 183 27.44 -16.28 -5.31
CA GLN A 183 28.34 -17.40 -5.56
C GLN A 183 27.57 -18.70 -5.72
N ILE A 184 27.82 -19.41 -6.82
CA ILE A 184 27.12 -20.65 -7.16
C ILE A 184 27.90 -21.84 -6.63
N TYR A 185 27.18 -22.76 -5.97
CA TYR A 185 27.75 -23.98 -5.39
C TYR A 185 27.03 -25.23 -5.90
N SER A 186 27.80 -26.27 -6.11
CA SER A 186 27.34 -27.64 -6.22
C SER A 186 27.33 -28.30 -4.84
N GLU A 187 26.25 -29.05 -4.56
CA GLU A 187 26.11 -29.80 -3.30
C GLU A 187 26.30 -31.31 -3.55
N SER A 188 27.13 -31.92 -2.74
CA SER A 188 27.26 -33.39 -2.70
C SER A 188 27.40 -33.85 -1.25
N ASN A 189 26.44 -34.68 -0.77
CA ASN A 189 26.40 -35.20 0.59
C ASN A 189 26.53 -34.13 1.69
N GLY A 190 25.89 -32.98 1.49
CA GLY A 190 25.94 -31.85 2.43
C GLY A 190 27.21 -31.01 2.35
N VAL A 191 28.12 -31.32 1.42
CA VAL A 191 29.33 -30.52 1.16
C VAL A 191 29.09 -29.59 -0.01
N PHE A 192 29.32 -28.30 0.21
CA PHE A 192 29.19 -27.26 -0.81
C PHE A 192 30.56 -26.93 -1.42
N THR A 193 30.64 -27.06 -2.74
CA THR A 193 31.84 -26.71 -3.50
C THR A 193 31.53 -25.58 -4.48
N PRO A 194 32.27 -24.44 -4.44
CA PRO A 194 32.06 -23.36 -5.38
C PRO A 194 32.35 -23.78 -6.81
N ASP A 195 31.44 -23.48 -7.72
CA ASP A 195 31.59 -23.81 -9.15
C ASP A 195 32.52 -22.80 -9.87
N ALA A 196 32.50 -21.55 -9.42
CA ALA A 196 33.28 -20.43 -9.96
C ALA A 196 33.49 -19.35 -8.90
N PRO A 197 34.38 -18.38 -9.12
CA PRO A 197 34.45 -17.18 -8.28
C PRO A 197 33.11 -16.45 -8.22
N GLY A 198 32.85 -15.80 -7.09
CA GLY A 198 31.60 -15.04 -6.92
C GLY A 198 31.49 -13.88 -7.91
N THR A 199 30.26 -13.57 -8.29
CA THR A 199 29.92 -12.48 -9.21
C THR A 199 29.32 -11.31 -8.42
N GLY A 200 29.90 -10.12 -8.58
CA GLY A 200 29.34 -8.89 -8.01
C GLY A 200 28.00 -8.56 -8.65
N MET A 201 27.05 -8.16 -7.81
CA MET A 201 25.71 -7.79 -8.26
C MET A 201 25.36 -6.36 -7.84
N ASN A 202 24.61 -5.68 -8.69
CA ASN A 202 24.03 -4.39 -8.41
C ASN A 202 22.68 -4.30 -9.13
N SER A 203 21.61 -4.12 -8.39
CA SER A 203 20.27 -4.02 -8.97
C SER A 203 19.32 -3.27 -8.03
N THR A 204 18.08 -3.08 -8.47
CA THR A 204 17.01 -2.55 -7.63
C THR A 204 16.08 -3.68 -7.20
N LYS A 205 15.77 -3.74 -5.90
CA LYS A 205 14.82 -4.69 -5.32
C LYS A 205 13.54 -3.97 -4.95
N LEU A 206 12.41 -4.61 -5.23
CA LEU A 206 11.11 -4.20 -4.74
C LEU A 206 10.79 -4.99 -3.47
N LEU A 207 10.65 -4.29 -2.35
CA LEU A 207 10.19 -4.87 -1.10
C LEU A 207 8.70 -4.60 -0.93
N LYS A 208 7.95 -5.61 -0.53
CA LYS A 208 6.51 -5.53 -0.22
C LYS A 208 6.29 -5.92 1.25
N PRO A 209 5.43 -5.21 1.99
CA PRO A 209 5.17 -5.55 3.39
C PRO A 209 4.47 -6.91 3.48
N SER A 210 4.91 -7.76 4.42
CA SER A 210 4.41 -9.13 4.60
C SER A 210 3.93 -9.39 6.04
N GLY A 211 4.11 -8.44 6.92
CA GLY A 211 3.74 -8.47 8.32
C GLY A 211 4.25 -7.25 9.06
N GLU A 212 4.14 -7.22 10.38
CA GLU A 212 4.55 -6.08 11.20
C GLU A 212 6.05 -5.78 11.06
N THR A 213 6.88 -6.82 11.08
CA THR A 213 8.34 -6.71 10.99
C THR A 213 8.92 -7.44 9.77
N SER A 214 8.09 -7.81 8.81
CA SER A 214 8.49 -8.65 7.68
C SER A 214 8.22 -7.98 6.35
N VAL A 215 9.12 -8.21 5.41
CA VAL A 215 8.98 -7.83 4.00
C VAL A 215 9.29 -9.02 3.11
N ARG A 216 8.72 -9.04 1.92
CA ARG A 216 9.02 -10.04 0.89
C ARG A 216 9.64 -9.43 -0.35
N MET A 217 10.50 -10.20 -1.01
CA MET A 217 11.17 -9.81 -2.24
C MET A 217 11.57 -11.03 -3.08
N MET A 218 11.95 -10.80 -4.33
CA MET A 218 12.59 -11.82 -5.16
C MET A 218 14.05 -12.05 -4.72
N PRO A 219 14.50 -13.31 -4.57
CA PRO A 219 15.89 -13.61 -4.18
C PRO A 219 16.89 -13.35 -5.30
N GLY A 220 18.12 -13.02 -4.95
CA GLY A 220 19.24 -12.86 -5.87
C GLY A 220 18.95 -11.95 -7.04
N SER A 221 19.31 -12.35 -8.24
CA SER A 221 19.04 -11.62 -9.48
C SER A 221 17.68 -11.95 -10.12
N LEU A 222 16.85 -12.76 -9.47
CA LEU A 222 15.55 -13.14 -10.02
C LEU A 222 14.64 -11.93 -10.17
N VAL A 223 13.93 -11.89 -11.30
CA VAL A 223 12.94 -10.88 -11.62
C VAL A 223 11.58 -11.56 -11.76
N SER A 224 10.55 -10.96 -11.19
CA SER A 224 9.19 -11.45 -11.38
C SER A 224 8.69 -11.13 -12.78
N ALA A 225 8.16 -12.14 -13.46
CA ALA A 225 7.48 -11.96 -14.75
C ALA A 225 5.99 -11.60 -14.54
N ASN A 226 5.39 -12.01 -13.42
CA ASN A 226 3.98 -11.80 -13.07
C ASN A 226 3.74 -12.12 -11.58
N GLU A 227 2.52 -11.93 -11.11
CA GLU A 227 2.13 -12.21 -9.72
C GLU A 227 2.29 -13.68 -9.31
N VAL A 228 2.10 -14.61 -10.22
CA VAL A 228 2.31 -16.05 -9.96
C VAL A 228 3.77 -16.33 -9.65
N ASP A 229 4.69 -15.71 -10.38
CA ASP A 229 6.11 -15.80 -10.09
C ASP A 229 6.47 -15.22 -8.73
N GLU A 230 5.87 -14.08 -8.37
CA GLU A 230 6.06 -13.51 -7.04
C GLU A 230 5.59 -14.46 -5.95
N ARG A 231 4.40 -15.03 -6.09
CA ARG A 231 3.84 -15.99 -5.12
C ARG A 231 4.73 -17.21 -4.95
N ASN A 232 5.31 -17.70 -6.03
CA ASN A 232 6.08 -18.93 -6.03
C ASN A 232 7.56 -18.75 -5.68
N LYS A 233 8.14 -17.57 -5.87
CA LYS A 233 9.58 -17.35 -5.79
C LYS A 233 10.03 -16.34 -4.76
N ASN A 234 9.11 -15.58 -4.14
CA ASN A 234 9.50 -14.62 -3.12
C ASN A 234 10.09 -15.29 -1.88
N ILE A 235 11.01 -14.58 -1.25
CA ILE A 235 11.52 -14.86 0.09
C ILE A 235 11.02 -13.78 1.04
N VAL A 236 10.97 -14.11 2.33
CA VAL A 236 10.57 -13.21 3.41
C VAL A 236 11.78 -12.89 4.27
N LEU A 237 11.99 -11.61 4.49
CA LEU A 237 12.94 -11.06 5.45
C LEU A 237 12.16 -10.67 6.70
N THR A 238 12.47 -11.26 7.85
CA THR A 238 11.83 -10.90 9.12
C THR A 238 12.87 -10.27 10.02
N VAL A 239 12.63 -9.02 10.41
CA VAL A 239 13.42 -8.31 11.42
C VAL A 239 12.91 -8.73 12.80
N HIS A 240 13.84 -9.05 13.71
CA HIS A 240 13.55 -9.37 15.10
C HIS A 240 14.00 -8.21 15.98
N PRO A 241 13.11 -7.26 16.32
CA PRO A 241 13.50 -6.03 17.03
C PRO A 241 14.16 -6.28 18.40
N ASP A 242 13.78 -7.37 19.06
CA ASP A 242 14.26 -7.75 20.39
C ASP A 242 15.51 -8.66 20.37
N GLU A 243 15.92 -9.13 19.18
CA GLU A 243 17.11 -9.96 19.03
C GLU A 243 18.26 -9.13 18.42
N ILE A 244 19.30 -8.90 19.22
CA ILE A 244 20.45 -8.10 18.82
C ILE A 244 21.63 -9.01 18.46
N VAL A 245 22.24 -8.72 17.32
CA VAL A 245 23.50 -9.34 16.86
C VAL A 245 24.63 -8.33 16.96
N ASP A 246 25.81 -8.82 17.35
CA ASP A 246 27.05 -8.04 17.39
C ASP A 246 27.77 -8.17 16.05
N VAL A 247 27.80 -7.07 15.29
CA VAL A 247 28.46 -7.00 13.99
C VAL A 247 29.83 -6.41 14.13
N PRO A 248 30.92 -7.12 13.77
CA PRO A 248 32.28 -6.59 13.93
C PRO A 248 32.52 -5.37 13.03
N VAL A 249 33.14 -4.35 13.59
CA VAL A 249 33.65 -3.20 12.82
C VAL A 249 34.92 -3.61 12.13
N LEU A 250 34.96 -3.52 10.81
CA LEU A 250 36.13 -3.82 10.01
C LEU A 250 36.85 -2.54 9.60
N ASN A 251 38.18 -2.56 9.63
CA ASN A 251 39.01 -1.57 8.99
C ASN A 251 39.86 -2.30 7.92
N GLU A 252 39.65 -1.93 6.66
CA GLU A 252 40.26 -2.61 5.49
C GLU A 252 40.10 -4.14 5.51
N GLY A 253 38.92 -4.60 5.96
CA GLY A 253 38.56 -6.03 6.06
C GLY A 253 39.08 -6.72 7.34
N ILE A 254 39.78 -6.03 8.24
CA ILE A 254 40.31 -6.58 9.48
C ILE A 254 39.45 -6.15 10.67
N PRO A 255 39.00 -7.10 11.53
CA PRO A 255 38.21 -6.77 12.71
C PRO A 255 38.98 -5.83 13.65
N THR A 256 38.38 -4.71 14.04
CA THR A 256 38.96 -3.71 14.96
C THR A 256 38.82 -4.08 16.43
N GLY A 257 38.08 -5.14 16.74
CA GLY A 257 37.67 -5.49 18.10
C GLY A 257 36.43 -4.70 18.60
N GLN A 258 35.93 -3.77 17.81
CA GLN A 258 34.65 -3.07 18.09
C GLN A 258 33.49 -3.77 17.42
N TYR A 259 32.30 -3.65 18.01
CA TYR A 259 31.09 -4.25 17.51
C TYR A 259 29.96 -3.22 17.47
N LEU A 260 29.15 -3.28 16.41
CA LEU A 260 27.91 -2.54 16.27
C LEU A 260 26.75 -3.47 16.63
N LYS A 261 25.80 -2.96 17.40
CA LYS A 261 24.58 -3.70 17.73
C LYS A 261 23.55 -3.46 16.64
N ARG A 262 23.07 -4.55 16.05
CA ARG A 262 22.08 -4.52 14.96
C ARG A 262 20.95 -5.50 15.25
N GLN A 263 19.78 -5.26 14.69
CA GLN A 263 18.64 -6.17 14.82
C GLN A 263 18.84 -7.38 13.90
N LYS A 264 18.64 -8.56 14.44
CA LYS A 264 18.71 -9.82 13.69
C LYS A 264 17.66 -9.85 12.60
N VAL A 265 18.03 -10.40 11.45
CA VAL A 265 17.12 -10.71 10.35
C VAL A 265 17.16 -12.20 10.06
N THR A 266 16.00 -12.80 9.82
CA THR A 266 15.90 -14.15 9.29
C THR A 266 15.37 -14.11 7.86
N VAL A 267 15.83 -15.05 7.03
CA VAL A 267 15.43 -15.19 5.63
C VAL A 267 14.77 -16.54 5.45
N ALA A 268 13.56 -16.57 4.92
CA ALA A 268 12.81 -17.80 4.70
C ALA A 268 12.10 -17.79 3.33
N SER A 269 11.70 -18.95 2.85
CA SER A 269 10.77 -19.03 1.71
C SER A 269 9.45 -18.39 2.09
N TRP A 270 8.81 -17.67 1.17
CA TRP A 270 7.46 -17.20 1.41
C TRP A 270 6.50 -18.38 1.42
N ASP A 271 5.85 -18.57 2.55
CA ASP A 271 4.94 -19.71 2.78
C ASP A 271 3.59 -19.49 2.06
N TYR A 272 3.67 -19.37 0.76
CA TYR A 272 2.52 -19.53 -0.09
C TYR A 272 2.52 -20.99 -0.59
N SER A 273 1.37 -21.65 -0.59
CA SER A 273 1.18 -23.10 -0.82
C SER A 273 1.84 -23.69 -2.08
N SER A 274 2.56 -22.90 -2.84
CA SER A 274 3.24 -23.27 -4.10
C SER A 274 4.69 -22.77 -4.20
N SER A 275 5.35 -22.39 -3.07
CA SER A 275 6.73 -21.93 -3.12
C SER A 275 7.65 -22.89 -3.84
N SER A 276 8.32 -22.41 -4.88
CA SER A 276 9.33 -23.14 -5.65
C SER A 276 10.76 -22.77 -5.24
N VAL A 277 10.93 -21.97 -4.20
CA VAL A 277 12.22 -21.54 -3.64
C VAL A 277 12.48 -22.25 -2.33
N VAL A 278 13.64 -22.88 -2.23
CA VAL A 278 14.17 -23.40 -0.97
C VAL A 278 15.22 -22.41 -0.47
N VAL A 279 15.09 -21.96 0.79
CA VAL A 279 16.01 -21.02 1.41
C VAL A 279 16.64 -21.64 2.65
N ALA A 280 17.91 -21.31 2.90
CA ALA A 280 18.62 -21.69 4.11
C ALA A 280 19.67 -20.62 4.46
N ASP A 281 20.07 -20.59 5.71
CA ASP A 281 21.15 -19.71 6.18
C ASP A 281 22.50 -20.13 5.57
N VAL A 282 23.41 -19.16 5.45
CA VAL A 282 24.83 -19.42 5.18
C VAL A 282 25.53 -19.62 6.52
N GLU A 283 26.16 -20.76 6.69
CA GLU A 283 26.84 -21.13 7.94
C GLU A 283 27.95 -20.10 8.28
N GLY A 284 27.94 -19.62 9.52
CA GLY A 284 28.90 -18.62 10.01
C GLY A 284 28.58 -17.18 9.67
N GLU A 285 27.59 -16.92 8.83
CA GLU A 285 27.18 -15.58 8.44
C GLU A 285 25.90 -15.14 9.20
N GLN A 286 25.78 -13.85 9.46
CA GLN A 286 24.62 -13.27 10.12
C GLN A 286 23.92 -12.27 9.21
N SER A 287 22.58 -12.32 9.21
CA SER A 287 21.76 -11.29 8.57
C SER A 287 21.23 -10.32 9.61
N TYR A 288 21.23 -9.02 9.29
CA TYR A 288 20.82 -7.98 10.23
C TYR A 288 20.23 -6.74 9.54
N TYR A 289 19.54 -5.95 10.34
CA TYR A 289 18.99 -4.65 9.95
C TYR A 289 19.63 -3.53 10.77
N ASP A 290 20.10 -2.51 10.08
CA ASP A 290 20.63 -1.29 10.68
C ASP A 290 19.54 -0.21 10.68
N GLN A 291 19.01 0.13 11.85
CA GLN A 291 17.97 1.14 12.01
C GLN A 291 18.44 2.56 11.66
N GLU A 292 19.72 2.88 11.86
CA GLU A 292 20.23 4.22 11.62
C GLU A 292 20.30 4.54 10.13
N THR A 293 20.73 3.55 9.33
CA THR A 293 20.85 3.67 7.88
C THR A 293 19.66 3.10 7.14
N GLN A 294 18.75 2.41 7.84
CA GLN A 294 17.59 1.68 7.28
C GLN A 294 18.04 0.62 6.26
N THR A 295 19.17 -0.02 6.51
CA THR A 295 19.81 -0.95 5.57
C THR A 295 19.69 -2.38 6.07
N PHE A 296 19.31 -3.30 5.18
CA PHE A 296 19.42 -4.74 5.42
C PHE A 296 20.76 -5.24 4.91
N THR A 297 21.45 -6.03 5.71
CA THR A 297 22.53 -6.92 5.28
C THR A 297 22.02 -8.34 5.43
N ILE A 298 21.90 -9.06 4.32
CA ILE A 298 21.31 -10.40 4.31
C ILE A 298 22.23 -11.40 3.65
N ASN A 299 22.48 -12.49 4.37
CA ASN A 299 23.36 -13.59 3.96
C ASN A 299 22.53 -14.86 4.00
N TYR A 300 22.21 -15.40 2.84
CA TYR A 300 21.37 -16.57 2.70
C TYR A 300 21.80 -17.38 1.48
N ARG A 301 21.33 -18.61 1.39
CA ARG A 301 21.42 -19.41 0.17
C ARG A 301 20.05 -19.83 -0.28
N TYR A 302 19.85 -19.86 -1.60
CA TYR A 302 18.61 -20.35 -2.17
C TYR A 302 18.86 -21.25 -3.37
N ARG A 303 17.87 -22.05 -3.71
CA ARG A 303 17.76 -22.73 -4.99
C ARG A 303 16.29 -22.80 -5.42
N LEU A 304 16.04 -22.81 -6.70
CA LEU A 304 14.73 -23.17 -7.21
C LEU A 304 14.54 -24.69 -7.09
N SER A 305 13.30 -25.14 -6.86
CA SER A 305 12.98 -26.57 -6.73
C SER A 305 13.35 -27.39 -7.99
N THR A 306 13.47 -26.71 -9.13
CA THR A 306 13.89 -27.29 -10.42
C THR A 306 15.39 -27.32 -10.62
N GLU A 307 16.17 -26.71 -9.75
CA GLU A 307 17.61 -26.56 -9.84
C GLU A 307 18.34 -27.48 -8.84
N LYS A 308 19.55 -27.88 -9.20
CA LYS A 308 20.43 -28.67 -8.32
C LYS A 308 21.49 -27.80 -7.63
N LYS A 309 21.72 -26.60 -8.16
CA LYS A 309 22.77 -25.70 -7.68
C LYS A 309 22.20 -24.76 -6.64
N TRP A 310 23.03 -24.38 -5.68
CA TRP A 310 22.71 -23.38 -4.68
C TRP A 310 23.36 -22.04 -5.04
N HIS A 311 22.59 -20.97 -4.83
CA HIS A 311 23.02 -19.59 -4.94
C HIS A 311 23.25 -19.05 -3.55
N PHE A 312 24.47 -18.79 -3.20
CA PHE A 312 24.85 -18.13 -1.95
C PHE A 312 24.87 -16.63 -2.17
N MET A 313 24.08 -15.92 -1.40
CA MET A 313 23.81 -14.50 -1.57
C MET A 313 24.36 -13.72 -0.37
N TYR A 314 25.08 -12.66 -0.67
CA TYR A 314 25.57 -11.68 0.30
C TYR A 314 25.10 -10.32 -0.19
N GLU A 315 23.96 -9.84 0.30
CA GLU A 315 23.27 -8.66 -0.21
C GLU A 315 23.19 -7.54 0.83
N VAL A 316 23.40 -6.32 0.40
CA VAL A 316 23.13 -5.09 1.16
C VAL A 316 22.04 -4.33 0.45
N LEU A 317 20.90 -4.11 1.12
CA LEU A 317 19.74 -3.42 0.60
C LEU A 317 19.60 -2.05 1.28
N SER A 318 19.75 -0.97 0.53
CA SER A 318 19.61 0.40 1.01
C SER A 318 18.38 1.06 0.38
N PRO A 319 17.49 1.73 1.16
CA PRO A 319 16.29 2.32 0.62
C PRO A 319 16.62 3.39 -0.43
N LEU A 320 15.91 3.37 -1.56
CA LEU A 320 15.94 4.46 -2.51
C LEU A 320 15.17 5.64 -1.91
N LYS A 321 15.86 6.73 -1.60
CA LYS A 321 15.19 7.98 -1.21
C LYS A 321 14.40 8.49 -2.43
N GLN A 322 13.08 8.51 -2.27
CA GLN A 322 12.15 9.11 -3.24
C GLN A 322 12.22 10.64 -3.16
#